data_8ea1fca7c4653bb4ad641dac415979d0
#
_entry.id   8ea1fca7c4653bb4ad641dac415979d0
#
_cell.length_a   1.000
_cell.length_b   1.000
_cell.length_c   1.000
_cell.angle_alpha   90.00
_cell.angle_beta   90.00
_cell.angle_gamma   90.00
#
_symmetry.space_group_name_H-M   'P 1'
#
loop_
_entity.id
_entity.type
_entity.pdbx_description
1 polymer ?
#
loop_
_entity_poly.entity_id
_entity_poly.type
_entity_poly.pdbx_seq_one_letter_code
_entity_poly.pdbx_strand_id
1 'polypeptide(L)'
;MEEIVQKVKNLSVGFKSQKGHEISILKNITTNINKGETVGIVGESGSGKSTLALAMMGYVKEGLYTIEGECIFNSSNLLNMNNRELEKIRGRKIAMIPQNAGQSLTPNLKIGYQIDEALKLHTNLSKIDRDNRISELLNKVRLPSPETIALRYPHELSGGQQQRVAVAMALAGNPELLLLDEPTTGLDVTTQAHVLELLNFIAKDTGTSMVYVSHDLGAIAQVSDRIIVMYSGEIVLEGPSRSILKKPIHPYTYGLL
;
A
#
# COMPACT_ATOMS: atom_id res chain seq x y z
N MET A 1 24.45 6.96 4.33
CA MET A 1 23.27 7.50 3.62
C MET A 1 22.23 6.39 3.62
N GLU A 2 21.01 6.69 4.02
CA GLU A 2 19.91 5.72 3.97
C GLU A 2 19.61 5.39 2.50
N GLU A 3 19.43 4.11 2.19
CA GLU A 3 19.11 3.62 0.84
C GLU A 3 17.65 3.96 0.53
N ILE A 4 17.42 4.77 -0.52
CA ILE A 4 16.07 5.17 -0.94
C ILE A 4 15.51 4.11 -1.89
N VAL A 5 14.36 3.52 -1.55
CA VAL A 5 13.62 2.56 -2.38
C VAL A 5 12.78 3.29 -3.43
N GLN A 6 12.08 4.34 -3.01
CA GLN A 6 11.28 5.14 -3.93
C GLN A 6 11.40 6.63 -3.65
N LYS A 7 11.42 7.44 -4.71
CA LYS A 7 11.46 8.89 -4.65
C LYS A 7 10.36 9.48 -5.53
N VAL A 8 9.51 10.29 -4.93
CA VAL A 8 8.56 11.16 -5.63
C VAL A 8 9.17 12.55 -5.69
N LYS A 9 9.15 13.18 -6.87
CA LYS A 9 9.84 14.45 -7.11
C LYS A 9 8.97 15.39 -7.91
N ASN A 10 8.56 16.51 -7.30
CA ASN A 10 7.76 17.58 -7.89
C ASN A 10 6.50 17.06 -8.62
N LEU A 11 5.87 15.99 -8.09
CA LEU A 11 4.75 15.34 -8.75
C LEU A 11 3.49 16.17 -8.65
N SER A 12 2.93 16.52 -9.80
CA SER A 12 1.62 17.16 -9.95
C SER A 12 0.74 16.28 -10.85
N VAL A 13 -0.47 15.97 -10.39
CA VAL A 13 -1.47 15.17 -11.11
C VAL A 13 -2.79 15.92 -11.13
N GLY A 14 -3.45 15.97 -12.27
CA GLY A 14 -4.70 16.68 -12.42
C GLY A 14 -5.63 16.07 -13.47
N PHE A 15 -6.74 16.76 -13.72
CA PHE A 15 -7.67 16.45 -14.80
C PHE A 15 -8.15 17.74 -15.47
N LYS A 16 -8.61 17.61 -16.72
CA LYS A 16 -9.29 18.70 -17.42
C LYS A 16 -10.79 18.60 -17.19
N SER A 17 -11.38 19.65 -16.64
CA SER A 17 -12.83 19.74 -16.49
C SER A 17 -13.51 19.84 -17.86
N GLN A 18 -14.82 19.61 -17.91
CA GLN A 18 -15.61 19.75 -19.14
C GLN A 18 -15.52 21.18 -19.74
N LYS A 19 -15.21 22.19 -18.92
CA LYS A 19 -15.00 23.59 -19.36
C LYS A 19 -13.57 23.89 -19.78
N GLY A 20 -12.68 22.88 -19.85
CA GLY A 20 -11.28 23.05 -20.25
C GLY A 20 -10.35 23.55 -19.14
N HIS A 21 -10.84 23.79 -17.92
CA HIS A 21 -9.98 24.19 -16.80
C HIS A 21 -9.21 23.00 -16.25
N GLU A 22 -7.92 23.16 -16.02
CA GLU A 22 -7.08 22.20 -15.34
C GLU A 22 -7.30 22.27 -13.83
N ILE A 23 -7.57 21.14 -13.21
CA ILE A 23 -7.77 21.01 -11.77
C ILE A 23 -6.71 20.03 -11.24
N SER A 24 -5.83 20.51 -10.38
CA SER A 24 -4.78 19.71 -9.77
C SER A 24 -5.32 18.95 -8.54
N ILE A 25 -5.08 17.62 -8.53
CA ILE A 25 -5.36 16.72 -7.40
C ILE A 25 -4.12 16.56 -6.53
N LEU A 26 -2.94 16.44 -7.14
CA LEU A 26 -1.64 16.49 -6.46
C LEU A 26 -0.90 17.73 -6.96
N LYS A 27 -0.23 18.42 -6.06
CA LYS A 27 0.45 19.70 -6.33
C LYS A 27 1.86 19.64 -5.76
N ASN A 28 2.84 19.53 -6.67
CA ASN A 28 4.27 19.59 -6.35
C ASN A 28 4.70 18.66 -5.18
N ILE A 29 4.22 17.40 -5.18
CA ILE A 29 4.55 16.43 -4.14
C ILE A 29 6.01 16.01 -4.27
N THR A 30 6.78 16.19 -3.20
CA THR A 30 8.17 15.72 -3.11
C THR A 30 8.37 14.99 -1.79
N THR A 31 8.69 13.71 -1.86
CA THR A 31 9.00 12.86 -0.71
C THR A 31 9.82 11.64 -1.15
N ASN A 32 10.37 10.88 -0.21
CA ASN A 32 11.09 9.63 -0.46
C ASN A 32 10.66 8.56 0.54
N ILE A 33 10.84 7.30 0.17
CA ILE A 33 10.67 6.14 1.04
C ILE A 33 12.03 5.46 1.16
N ASN A 34 12.54 5.36 2.37
CA ASN A 34 13.79 4.68 2.65
C ASN A 34 13.57 3.17 2.79
N LYS A 35 14.62 2.39 2.57
CA LYS A 35 14.57 0.93 2.69
C LYS A 35 14.23 0.51 4.12
N GLY A 36 13.24 -0.38 4.25
CA GLY A 36 12.77 -0.88 5.53
C GLY A 36 11.98 0.15 6.36
N GLU A 37 11.73 1.36 5.84
CA GLU A 37 10.95 2.39 6.50
C GLU A 37 9.44 2.15 6.30
N THR A 38 8.66 2.39 7.35
CA THR A 38 7.20 2.50 7.25
C THR A 38 6.78 3.96 7.32
N VAL A 39 6.23 4.47 6.21
CA VAL A 39 5.74 5.85 6.09
C VAL A 39 4.22 5.87 6.14
N GLY A 40 3.64 6.63 7.06
CA GLY A 40 2.21 6.88 7.12
C GLY A 40 1.82 8.11 6.30
N ILE A 41 0.78 8.01 5.48
CA ILE A 41 0.19 9.15 4.77
C ILE A 41 -1.20 9.39 5.34
N VAL A 42 -1.42 10.54 5.97
CA VAL A 42 -2.68 10.90 6.63
C VAL A 42 -3.28 12.18 6.06
N GLY A 43 -4.58 12.31 6.13
CA GLY A 43 -5.34 13.49 5.71
C GLY A 43 -6.81 13.14 5.48
N GLU A 44 -7.66 14.14 5.30
CA GLU A 44 -9.09 13.95 5.01
C GLU A 44 -9.35 13.23 3.68
N SER A 45 -10.58 12.72 3.52
CA SER A 45 -11.03 12.18 2.24
C SER A 45 -10.91 13.25 1.15
N GLY A 46 -10.39 12.87 -0.03
CA GLY A 46 -10.16 13.81 -1.13
C GLY A 46 -8.85 14.61 -1.06
N SER A 47 -8.00 14.45 -0.04
CA SER A 47 -6.70 15.15 0.03
C SER A 47 -5.63 14.64 -0.95
N GLY A 48 -5.91 13.59 -1.75
CA GLY A 48 -5.00 13.08 -2.78
C GLY A 48 -4.19 11.84 -2.38
N LYS A 49 -4.34 11.30 -1.16
CA LYS A 49 -3.54 10.16 -0.64
C LYS A 49 -3.54 8.94 -1.55
N SER A 50 -4.72 8.43 -1.92
CA SER A 50 -4.83 7.25 -2.79
C SER A 50 -4.31 7.54 -4.20
N THR A 51 -4.45 8.78 -4.69
CA THR A 51 -3.86 9.19 -5.97
C THR A 51 -2.34 9.16 -5.91
N LEU A 52 -1.75 9.60 -4.79
CA LEU A 52 -0.31 9.52 -4.57
C LEU A 52 0.15 8.05 -4.50
N ALA A 53 -0.53 7.19 -3.72
CA ALA A 53 -0.22 5.77 -3.63
C ALA A 53 -0.29 5.07 -5.00
N LEU A 54 -1.29 5.36 -5.82
CA LEU A 54 -1.41 4.83 -7.18
C LEU A 54 -0.29 5.35 -8.10
N ALA A 55 0.06 6.64 -8.02
CA ALA A 55 1.17 7.21 -8.79
C ALA A 55 2.51 6.55 -8.40
N MET A 56 2.70 6.18 -7.14
CA MET A 56 3.86 5.40 -6.66
C MET A 56 3.92 3.99 -7.26
N MET A 57 2.78 3.45 -7.76
CA MET A 57 2.72 2.22 -8.57
C MET A 57 2.99 2.46 -10.06
N GLY A 58 3.26 3.71 -10.47
CA GLY A 58 3.29 4.09 -11.89
C GLY A 58 1.91 4.09 -12.54
N TYR A 59 0.83 4.23 -11.75
CA TYR A 59 -0.54 4.22 -12.25
C TYR A 59 -1.20 5.58 -12.01
N VAL A 60 -1.67 6.18 -13.08
CA VAL A 60 -2.52 7.36 -13.03
C VAL A 60 -3.92 6.93 -13.47
N LYS A 61 -4.92 7.16 -12.60
CA LYS A 61 -6.30 6.71 -12.81
C LYS A 61 -6.85 7.31 -14.12
N GLU A 62 -7.69 6.57 -14.81
CA GLU A 62 -8.39 7.03 -16.02
C GLU A 62 -9.08 8.38 -15.80
N GLY A 63 -8.93 9.29 -16.75
CA GLY A 63 -9.40 10.68 -16.64
C GLY A 63 -8.42 11.64 -15.95
N LEU A 64 -7.39 11.12 -15.28
CA LEU A 64 -6.29 11.90 -14.71
C LEU A 64 -5.05 11.83 -15.61
N TYR A 65 -4.17 12.82 -15.48
CA TYR A 65 -2.87 12.79 -16.15
C TYR A 65 -1.79 13.46 -15.26
N THR A 66 -0.56 13.05 -15.48
CA THR A 66 0.59 13.69 -14.85
C THR A 66 0.83 15.03 -15.53
N ILE A 67 0.78 16.12 -14.74
CA ILE A 67 1.09 17.47 -15.21
C ILE A 67 2.61 17.62 -15.29
N GLU A 68 3.32 17.22 -14.22
CA GLU A 68 4.77 17.25 -14.10
C GLU A 68 5.27 16.28 -13.02
N GLY A 69 6.57 16.09 -12.95
CA GLY A 69 7.25 15.34 -11.89
C GLY A 69 7.53 13.88 -12.20
N GLU A 70 8.09 13.21 -11.21
CA GLU A 70 8.63 11.86 -11.36
C GLU A 70 8.28 10.98 -10.16
N CYS A 71 8.05 9.68 -10.41
CA CYS A 71 8.04 8.61 -9.41
C CYS A 71 9.14 7.61 -9.71
N ILE A 72 10.28 7.75 -9.04
CA ILE A 72 11.49 6.98 -9.30
C ILE A 72 11.55 5.80 -8.32
N PHE A 73 11.59 4.58 -8.86
CA PHE A 73 11.81 3.34 -8.13
C PHE A 73 13.03 2.64 -8.71
N ASN A 74 14.03 2.30 -7.87
CA ASN A 74 15.28 1.68 -8.32
C ASN A 74 15.87 2.36 -9.56
N SER A 75 16.00 3.68 -9.52
CA SER A 75 16.56 4.54 -10.59
C SER A 75 15.71 4.65 -11.87
N SER A 76 14.51 4.13 -11.90
CA SER A 76 13.62 4.17 -13.07
C SER A 76 12.35 4.95 -12.76
N ASN A 77 11.97 5.90 -13.64
CA ASN A 77 10.73 6.66 -13.48
C ASN A 77 9.52 5.82 -13.95
N LEU A 78 8.70 5.37 -12.98
CA LEU A 78 7.55 4.50 -13.24
C LEU A 78 6.48 5.15 -14.11
N LEU A 79 6.35 6.48 -14.07
CA LEU A 79 5.33 7.21 -14.84
C LEU A 79 5.63 7.24 -16.34
N ASN A 80 6.89 6.96 -16.73
CA ASN A 80 7.32 6.91 -18.12
C ASN A 80 7.37 5.49 -18.71
N MET A 81 7.10 4.48 -17.86
CA MET A 81 7.12 3.08 -18.27
C MET A 81 5.85 2.66 -19.00
N ASN A 82 5.99 1.80 -20.00
CA ASN A 82 4.83 1.15 -20.63
C ASN A 82 4.27 0.00 -19.75
N ASN A 83 3.08 -0.49 -20.09
CA ASN A 83 2.41 -1.53 -19.29
C ASN A 83 3.25 -2.80 -19.14
N ARG A 84 3.98 -3.26 -20.17
CA ARG A 84 4.81 -4.47 -20.10
C ARG A 84 6.00 -4.31 -19.14
N GLU A 85 6.54 -3.11 -19.01
CA GLU A 85 7.59 -2.78 -18.06
C GLU A 85 7.05 -2.74 -16.62
N LEU A 86 5.88 -2.10 -16.44
CA LEU A 86 5.20 -2.02 -15.15
C LEU A 86 4.75 -3.40 -14.63
N GLU A 87 4.30 -4.31 -15.50
CA GLU A 87 3.95 -5.69 -15.14
C GLU A 87 5.12 -6.47 -14.50
N LYS A 88 6.36 -6.17 -14.87
CA LYS A 88 7.56 -6.79 -14.27
C LYS A 88 7.89 -6.26 -12.87
N ILE A 89 7.30 -5.12 -12.50
CA ILE A 89 7.53 -4.43 -11.23
C ILE A 89 6.35 -4.65 -10.29
N ARG A 90 5.13 -4.47 -10.79
CA ARG A 90 3.91 -4.61 -10.00
C ARG A 90 3.70 -6.05 -9.56
N GLY A 91 3.34 -6.24 -8.29
CA GLY A 91 3.19 -7.54 -7.65
C GLY A 91 4.50 -8.25 -7.31
N ARG A 92 5.59 -7.95 -8.02
CA ARG A 92 6.90 -8.56 -7.80
C ARG A 92 7.82 -7.70 -6.92
N LYS A 93 7.92 -6.40 -7.21
CA LYS A 93 8.81 -5.47 -6.50
C LYS A 93 8.04 -4.42 -5.71
N ILE A 94 6.94 -3.95 -6.27
CA ILE A 94 5.99 -3.07 -5.60
C ILE A 94 4.64 -3.79 -5.59
N ALA A 95 4.06 -4.00 -4.41
CA ALA A 95 2.72 -4.55 -4.28
C ALA A 95 1.80 -3.52 -3.62
N MET A 96 0.49 -3.66 -3.86
CA MET A 96 -0.52 -2.80 -3.27
C MET A 96 -1.66 -3.61 -2.68
N ILE A 97 -2.10 -3.21 -1.50
CA ILE A 97 -3.33 -3.67 -0.88
C ILE A 97 -4.32 -2.51 -0.98
N PRO A 98 -5.36 -2.63 -1.82
CA PRO A 98 -6.36 -1.58 -1.99
C PRO A 98 -7.32 -1.51 -0.82
N GLN A 99 -8.07 -0.43 -0.74
CA GLN A 99 -9.21 -0.30 0.18
C GLN A 99 -10.19 -1.47 -0.02
N ASN A 100 -10.69 -2.05 1.08
CA ASN A 100 -11.56 -3.23 1.06
C ASN A 100 -10.93 -4.45 0.36
N ALA A 101 -9.66 -4.71 0.59
CA ALA A 101 -8.90 -5.77 -0.09
C ALA A 101 -9.54 -7.17 0.03
N GLY A 102 -10.29 -7.46 1.10
CA GLY A 102 -11.06 -8.68 1.22
C GLY A 102 -12.10 -8.85 0.09
N GLN A 103 -12.69 -7.75 -0.38
CA GLN A 103 -13.65 -7.75 -1.49
C GLN A 103 -12.97 -7.91 -2.86
N SER A 104 -11.66 -7.71 -2.96
CA SER A 104 -10.90 -7.94 -4.18
C SER A 104 -10.61 -9.41 -4.46
N LEU A 105 -10.87 -10.30 -3.49
CA LEU A 105 -10.74 -11.74 -3.67
C LEU A 105 -11.83 -12.25 -4.63
N THR A 106 -11.45 -13.12 -5.57
CA THR A 106 -12.38 -13.71 -6.54
C THR A 106 -13.32 -14.69 -5.83
N PRO A 107 -14.64 -14.43 -5.75
CA PRO A 107 -15.55 -15.20 -4.88
C PRO A 107 -15.63 -16.69 -5.19
N ASN A 108 -15.48 -17.06 -6.45
CA ASN A 108 -15.65 -18.42 -6.95
C ASN A 108 -14.34 -19.24 -7.02
N LEU A 109 -13.23 -18.66 -6.54
CA LEU A 109 -11.92 -19.32 -6.52
C LEU A 109 -11.48 -19.58 -5.07
N LYS A 110 -10.92 -20.75 -4.84
CA LYS A 110 -10.34 -21.11 -3.53
C LYS A 110 -9.13 -20.22 -3.21
N ILE A 111 -8.93 -19.94 -1.94
CA ILE A 111 -7.84 -19.09 -1.46
C ILE A 111 -6.47 -19.55 -1.93
N GLY A 112 -6.17 -20.84 -1.79
CA GLY A 112 -4.89 -21.41 -2.24
C GLY A 112 -4.64 -21.24 -3.72
N TYR A 113 -5.70 -21.34 -4.55
CA TYR A 113 -5.60 -21.11 -5.98
C TYR A 113 -5.24 -19.64 -6.32
N GLN A 114 -5.86 -18.67 -5.65
CA GLN A 114 -5.58 -17.26 -5.87
C GLN A 114 -4.16 -16.88 -5.46
N ILE A 115 -3.65 -17.47 -4.36
CA ILE A 115 -2.24 -17.29 -3.95
C ILE A 115 -1.30 -17.99 -4.93
N ASP A 116 -1.62 -19.20 -5.43
CA ASP A 116 -0.85 -19.91 -6.45
C ASP A 116 -0.72 -19.10 -7.73
N GLU A 117 -1.82 -18.46 -8.16
CA GLU A 117 -1.84 -17.60 -9.33
C GLU A 117 -0.92 -16.39 -9.17
N ALA A 118 -0.96 -15.70 -8.01
CA ALA A 118 -0.04 -14.62 -7.70
C ALA A 118 1.44 -15.08 -7.68
N LEU A 119 1.72 -16.23 -7.07
CA LEU A 119 3.07 -16.82 -7.05
C LEU A 119 3.54 -17.17 -8.47
N LYS A 120 2.67 -17.74 -9.29
CA LYS A 120 2.97 -18.11 -10.69
C LYS A 120 3.30 -16.90 -11.56
N LEU A 121 2.60 -15.78 -11.34
CA LEU A 121 2.82 -14.53 -12.07
C LEU A 121 4.10 -13.81 -11.64
N HIS A 122 4.42 -13.84 -10.36
CA HIS A 122 5.45 -12.97 -9.78
C HIS A 122 6.74 -13.71 -9.37
N THR A 123 6.78 -15.06 -9.47
CA THR A 123 7.95 -15.86 -9.12
C THR A 123 8.27 -16.88 -10.22
N ASN A 124 9.45 -17.52 -10.10
CA ASN A 124 9.85 -18.63 -10.96
C ASN A 124 9.81 -19.98 -10.22
N LEU A 125 9.00 -20.08 -9.16
CA LEU A 125 8.91 -21.29 -8.33
C LEU A 125 8.28 -22.46 -9.09
N SER A 126 8.75 -23.69 -8.83
CA SER A 126 8.10 -24.91 -9.29
C SER A 126 6.71 -25.05 -8.64
N LYS A 127 5.87 -25.97 -9.15
CA LYS A 127 4.54 -26.22 -8.55
C LYS A 127 4.67 -26.66 -7.08
N ILE A 128 5.61 -27.56 -6.77
CA ILE A 128 5.85 -28.06 -5.43
C ILE A 128 6.29 -26.93 -4.49
N ASP A 129 7.21 -26.08 -4.94
CA ASP A 129 7.69 -24.95 -4.15
C ASP A 129 6.58 -23.91 -3.92
N ARG A 130 5.69 -23.70 -4.89
CA ARG A 130 4.54 -22.81 -4.71
C ARG A 130 3.54 -23.35 -3.68
N ASP A 131 3.26 -24.68 -3.69
CA ASP A 131 2.38 -25.30 -2.70
C ASP A 131 2.93 -25.12 -1.27
N ASN A 132 4.23 -25.30 -1.07
CA ASN A 132 4.90 -25.01 0.20
C ASN A 132 4.80 -23.52 0.55
N ARG A 133 5.05 -22.66 -0.42
CA ARG A 133 5.03 -21.20 -0.23
C ARG A 133 3.64 -20.67 0.14
N ILE A 134 2.56 -21.27 -0.36
CA ILE A 134 1.19 -20.94 0.05
C ILE A 134 1.02 -21.14 1.55
N SER A 135 1.41 -22.31 2.06
CA SER A 135 1.33 -22.62 3.50
C SER A 135 2.17 -21.65 4.34
N GLU A 136 3.40 -21.34 3.89
CA GLU A 136 4.27 -20.35 4.55
C GLU A 136 3.62 -18.96 4.59
N LEU A 137 3.05 -18.47 3.48
CA LEU A 137 2.41 -17.16 3.41
C LEU A 137 1.19 -17.08 4.32
N LEU A 138 0.34 -18.11 4.34
CA LEU A 138 -0.83 -18.18 5.21
C LEU A 138 -0.44 -18.23 6.70
N ASN A 139 0.63 -18.94 7.03
CA ASN A 139 1.21 -18.94 8.38
C ASN A 139 1.77 -17.56 8.74
N LYS A 140 2.49 -16.91 7.82
CA LYS A 140 3.08 -15.59 8.02
C LYS A 140 2.05 -14.53 8.36
N VAL A 141 0.86 -14.61 7.75
CA VAL A 141 -0.26 -13.73 8.07
C VAL A 141 -1.12 -14.25 9.26
N ARG A 142 -0.59 -15.21 10.03
CA ARG A 142 -1.20 -15.74 11.25
C ARG A 142 -2.62 -16.25 11.04
N LEU A 143 -2.90 -16.90 9.91
CA LEU A 143 -4.16 -17.60 9.68
C LEU A 143 -4.11 -19.01 10.30
N PRO A 144 -5.15 -19.43 11.03
CA PRO A 144 -5.18 -20.76 11.64
C PRO A 144 -5.36 -21.84 10.55
N SER A 145 -4.71 -22.97 10.72
CA SER A 145 -4.84 -24.14 9.84
C SER A 145 -4.71 -23.79 8.34
N PRO A 146 -3.51 -23.37 7.88
CA PRO A 146 -3.27 -22.88 6.52
C PRO A 146 -3.80 -23.81 5.42
N GLU A 147 -3.63 -25.13 5.59
CA GLU A 147 -4.10 -26.13 4.63
C GLU A 147 -5.64 -26.10 4.48
N THR A 148 -6.35 -25.90 5.59
CA THR A 148 -7.82 -25.76 5.57
C THR A 148 -8.24 -24.45 4.93
N ILE A 149 -7.57 -23.34 5.29
CA ILE A 149 -7.85 -22.01 4.71
C ILE A 149 -7.60 -22.00 3.19
N ALA A 150 -6.55 -22.65 2.72
CA ALA A 150 -6.23 -22.73 1.30
C ALA A 150 -7.35 -23.40 0.47
N LEU A 151 -8.11 -24.30 1.07
CA LEU A 151 -9.22 -25.01 0.42
C LEU A 151 -10.56 -24.27 0.47
N ARG A 152 -10.68 -23.20 1.28
CA ARG A 152 -11.90 -22.39 1.43
C ARG A 152 -12.05 -21.37 0.31
N TYR A 153 -13.29 -20.90 0.17
CA TYR A 153 -13.65 -19.75 -0.65
C TYR A 153 -13.68 -18.46 0.20
N PRO A 154 -13.57 -17.27 -0.43
CA PRO A 154 -13.60 -16.01 0.31
C PRO A 154 -14.82 -15.86 1.23
N HIS A 155 -16.01 -16.23 0.79
CA HIS A 155 -17.24 -16.10 1.57
C HIS A 155 -17.31 -17.00 2.81
N GLU A 156 -16.42 -17.98 2.94
CA GLU A 156 -16.28 -18.85 4.13
C GLU A 156 -15.33 -18.27 5.18
N LEU A 157 -14.76 -17.07 4.92
CA LEU A 157 -13.80 -16.39 5.79
C LEU A 157 -14.42 -15.12 6.39
N SER A 158 -14.03 -14.78 7.63
CA SER A 158 -14.34 -13.46 8.21
C SER A 158 -13.62 -12.34 7.45
N GLY A 159 -14.12 -11.09 7.56
CA GLY A 159 -13.50 -9.94 6.93
C GLY A 159 -12.02 -9.76 7.28
N GLY A 160 -11.65 -9.96 8.55
CA GLY A 160 -10.25 -9.93 8.98
C GLY A 160 -9.40 -11.08 8.40
N GLN A 161 -9.97 -12.27 8.19
CA GLN A 161 -9.29 -13.36 7.51
C GLN A 161 -9.10 -13.07 6.02
N GLN A 162 -10.13 -12.54 5.35
CA GLN A 162 -10.02 -12.10 3.95
C GLN A 162 -8.94 -11.03 3.76
N GLN A 163 -8.88 -10.06 4.68
CA GLN A 163 -7.83 -9.04 4.68
C GLN A 163 -6.43 -9.65 4.81
N ARG A 164 -6.24 -10.60 5.72
CA ARG A 164 -4.96 -11.31 5.88
C ARG A 164 -4.59 -12.14 4.64
N VAL A 165 -5.56 -12.74 3.96
CA VAL A 165 -5.34 -13.41 2.67
C VAL A 165 -4.85 -12.41 1.62
N ALA A 166 -5.47 -11.23 1.52
CA ALA A 166 -5.02 -10.19 0.60
C ALA A 166 -3.58 -9.72 0.91
N VAL A 167 -3.22 -9.63 2.20
CA VAL A 167 -1.82 -9.38 2.63
C VAL A 167 -0.91 -10.52 2.16
N ALA A 168 -1.30 -11.80 2.33
CA ALA A 168 -0.51 -12.95 1.88
C ALA A 168 -0.29 -12.93 0.35
N MET A 169 -1.32 -12.60 -0.43
CA MET A 169 -1.21 -12.45 -1.88
C MET A 169 -0.26 -11.31 -2.28
N ALA A 170 -0.33 -10.16 -1.60
CA ALA A 170 0.56 -9.04 -1.86
C ALA A 170 2.03 -9.36 -1.56
N LEU A 171 2.28 -10.26 -0.60
CA LEU A 171 3.62 -10.73 -0.23
C LEU A 171 4.17 -11.85 -1.15
N ALA A 172 3.36 -12.39 -2.06
CA ALA A 172 3.74 -13.52 -2.91
C ALA A 172 5.03 -13.25 -3.72
N GLY A 173 5.20 -12.04 -4.25
CA GLY A 173 6.36 -11.62 -5.02
C GLY A 173 7.58 -11.20 -4.19
N ASN A 174 7.53 -11.24 -2.85
CA ASN A 174 8.53 -10.66 -1.94
C ASN A 174 8.84 -9.19 -2.28
N PRO A 175 7.84 -8.29 -2.22
CA PRO A 175 8.01 -6.91 -2.65
C PRO A 175 9.01 -6.14 -1.79
N GLU A 176 9.76 -5.23 -2.41
CA GLU A 176 10.64 -4.27 -1.76
C GLU A 176 9.84 -3.12 -1.13
N LEU A 177 8.65 -2.82 -1.73
CA LEU A 177 7.72 -1.78 -1.29
C LEU A 177 6.29 -2.31 -1.29
N LEU A 178 5.59 -2.14 -0.16
CA LEU A 178 4.18 -2.47 0.00
C LEU A 178 3.37 -1.19 0.25
N LEU A 179 2.42 -0.91 -0.63
CA LEU A 179 1.49 0.21 -0.52
C LEU A 179 0.17 -0.29 0.07
N LEU A 180 -0.34 0.38 1.07
CA LEU A 180 -1.52 -0.01 1.83
C LEU A 180 -2.50 1.15 1.79
N ASP A 181 -3.58 1.04 1.02
CA ASP A 181 -4.59 2.10 0.90
C ASP A 181 -5.79 1.76 1.80
N GLU A 182 -5.84 2.39 2.96
CA GLU A 182 -6.85 2.20 4.01
C GLU A 182 -7.13 0.71 4.35
N PRO A 183 -6.11 -0.11 4.64
CA PRO A 183 -6.24 -1.56 4.73
C PRO A 183 -7.06 -2.05 5.93
N THR A 184 -7.46 -1.18 6.83
CA THR A 184 -8.27 -1.52 8.02
C THR A 184 -9.67 -0.92 8.00
N THR A 185 -10.04 -0.20 6.94
CA THR A 185 -11.38 0.37 6.80
C THR A 185 -12.44 -0.73 6.74
N GLY A 186 -13.51 -0.57 7.52
CA GLY A 186 -14.62 -1.53 7.60
C GLY A 186 -14.35 -2.72 8.55
N LEU A 187 -13.23 -2.75 9.26
CA LEU A 187 -12.96 -3.73 10.32
C LEU A 187 -13.36 -3.16 11.69
N ASP A 188 -13.77 -4.04 12.60
CA ASP A 188 -13.92 -3.67 14.01
C ASP A 188 -12.58 -3.34 14.65
N VAL A 189 -12.60 -2.57 15.76
CA VAL A 189 -11.38 -2.05 16.42
C VAL A 189 -10.38 -3.14 16.80
N THR A 190 -10.87 -4.30 17.26
CA THR A 190 -10.01 -5.41 17.68
C THR A 190 -9.31 -6.05 16.46
N THR A 191 -10.06 -6.29 15.39
CA THR A 191 -9.53 -6.83 14.14
C THR A 191 -8.56 -5.85 13.49
N GLN A 192 -8.86 -4.54 13.52
CA GLN A 192 -7.96 -3.48 13.05
C GLN A 192 -6.62 -3.53 13.80
N ALA A 193 -6.63 -3.58 15.13
CA ALA A 193 -5.42 -3.67 15.94
C ALA A 193 -4.56 -4.90 15.56
N HIS A 194 -5.19 -6.06 15.37
CA HIS A 194 -4.48 -7.27 14.96
C HIS A 194 -3.87 -7.17 13.54
N VAL A 195 -4.55 -6.50 12.60
CA VAL A 195 -4.01 -6.29 11.25
C VAL A 195 -2.82 -5.33 11.30
N LEU A 196 -2.90 -4.25 12.11
CA LEU A 196 -1.79 -3.30 12.30
C LEU A 196 -0.56 -3.99 12.92
N GLU A 197 -0.77 -4.80 13.96
CA GLU A 197 0.30 -5.59 14.58
C GLU A 197 0.95 -6.55 13.58
N LEU A 198 0.14 -7.23 12.76
CA LEU A 198 0.62 -8.11 11.71
C LEU A 198 1.47 -7.36 10.67
N LEU A 199 1.03 -6.20 10.19
CA LEU A 199 1.76 -5.40 9.22
C LEU A 199 3.10 -4.93 9.78
N ASN A 200 3.12 -4.49 11.05
CA ASN A 200 4.35 -4.10 11.74
C ASN A 200 5.32 -5.28 11.90
N PHE A 201 4.80 -6.46 12.24
CA PHE A 201 5.60 -7.69 12.28
C PHE A 201 6.20 -8.03 10.91
N ILE A 202 5.40 -7.98 9.84
CA ILE A 202 5.84 -8.25 8.48
C ILE A 202 6.94 -7.28 8.05
N ALA A 203 6.74 -5.96 8.27
CA ALA A 203 7.74 -4.95 7.93
C ALA A 203 9.12 -5.28 8.54
N LYS A 204 9.14 -5.62 9.83
CA LYS A 204 10.37 -5.96 10.57
C LYS A 204 10.99 -7.29 10.13
N ASP A 205 10.15 -8.30 9.91
CA ASP A 205 10.60 -9.65 9.58
C ASP A 205 11.18 -9.75 8.15
N THR A 206 10.59 -9.00 7.19
CA THR A 206 11.01 -9.05 5.79
C THR A 206 11.92 -7.90 5.36
N GLY A 207 12.00 -6.85 6.16
CA GLY A 207 12.67 -5.60 5.74
C GLY A 207 11.95 -4.87 4.60
N THR A 208 10.68 -5.22 4.31
CA THR A 208 9.86 -4.57 3.29
C THR A 208 9.54 -3.15 3.72
N SER A 209 9.79 -2.17 2.85
CA SER A 209 9.35 -0.79 3.06
C SER A 209 7.85 -0.70 2.90
N MET A 210 7.18 0.13 3.70
CA MET A 210 5.72 0.25 3.64
C MET A 210 5.27 1.70 3.53
N VAL A 211 4.23 1.93 2.74
CA VAL A 211 3.46 3.18 2.75
C VAL A 211 2.05 2.86 3.19
N TYR A 212 1.65 3.40 4.32
CA TYR A 212 0.33 3.19 4.91
C TYR A 212 -0.52 4.44 4.76
N VAL A 213 -1.53 4.39 3.91
CA VAL A 213 -2.51 5.47 3.72
C VAL A 213 -3.71 5.26 4.65
N SER A 214 -4.08 6.28 5.41
CA SER A 214 -5.28 6.27 6.25
C SER A 214 -5.81 7.69 6.50
N HIS A 215 -7.05 7.80 6.92
CA HIS A 215 -7.61 9.02 7.50
C HIS A 215 -7.51 8.99 9.04
N ASP A 216 -7.12 7.86 9.65
CA ASP A 216 -6.97 7.67 11.10
C ASP A 216 -5.50 7.86 11.49
N LEU A 217 -5.20 8.99 12.11
CA LEU A 217 -3.86 9.32 12.60
C LEU A 217 -3.42 8.38 13.74
N GLY A 218 -4.37 7.90 14.56
CA GLY A 218 -4.08 6.96 15.65
C GLY A 218 -3.62 5.59 15.13
N ALA A 219 -4.24 5.09 14.07
CA ALA A 219 -3.84 3.86 13.41
C ALA A 219 -2.44 3.98 12.78
N ILE A 220 -2.20 5.07 12.04
CA ILE A 220 -0.90 5.37 11.41
C ILE A 220 0.22 5.46 12.45
N ALA A 221 -0.05 6.12 13.56
CA ALA A 221 0.91 6.33 14.63
C ALA A 221 1.47 5.05 15.24
N GLN A 222 0.72 3.96 15.20
CA GLN A 222 1.11 2.67 15.77
C GLN A 222 2.13 1.91 14.90
N VAL A 223 2.15 2.18 13.60
CA VAL A 223 2.93 1.37 12.64
C VAL A 223 3.99 2.17 11.89
N SER A 224 3.92 3.51 11.86
CA SER A 224 4.77 4.33 11.01
C SER A 224 5.96 4.94 11.77
N ASP A 225 7.12 4.89 11.14
CA ASP A 225 8.32 5.58 11.61
C ASP A 225 8.22 7.09 11.36
N ARG A 226 7.69 7.46 10.19
CA ARG A 226 7.49 8.83 9.71
C ARG A 226 6.07 9.01 9.19
N ILE A 227 5.54 10.21 9.36
CA ILE A 227 4.19 10.59 8.90
C ILE A 227 4.30 11.74 7.92
N ILE A 228 3.52 11.65 6.85
CA ILE A 228 3.25 12.67 5.86
C ILE A 228 1.79 13.09 6.04
N VAL A 229 1.54 14.38 6.28
CA VAL A 229 0.19 14.93 6.37
C VAL A 229 -0.15 15.62 5.05
N MET A 230 -1.22 15.19 4.41
CA MET A 230 -1.70 15.74 3.15
C MET A 230 -2.99 16.54 3.33
N TYR A 231 -3.04 17.71 2.72
CA TYR A 231 -4.22 18.56 2.65
C TYR A 231 -4.35 19.19 1.25
N SER A 232 -5.53 19.08 0.64
CA SER A 232 -5.84 19.68 -0.69
C SER A 232 -4.78 19.41 -1.78
N GLY A 233 -4.21 18.21 -1.80
CA GLY A 233 -3.24 17.77 -2.79
C GLY A 233 -1.79 18.17 -2.49
N GLU A 234 -1.50 18.72 -1.32
CA GLU A 234 -0.18 19.17 -0.89
C GLU A 234 0.29 18.44 0.36
N ILE A 235 1.60 18.28 0.54
CA ILE A 235 2.19 17.86 1.81
C ILE A 235 2.31 19.12 2.69
N VAL A 236 1.56 19.14 3.79
CA VAL A 236 1.56 20.29 4.72
C VAL A 236 2.46 20.06 5.93
N LEU A 237 2.79 18.82 6.23
CA LEU A 237 3.71 18.44 7.30
C LEU A 237 4.32 17.07 7.00
N GLU A 238 5.62 16.91 7.30
CA GLU A 238 6.32 15.64 7.23
C GLU A 238 7.34 15.55 8.36
N GLY A 239 7.45 14.40 9.00
CA GLY A 239 8.42 14.20 10.08
C GLY A 239 8.24 12.88 10.83
N PRO A 240 9.11 12.59 11.82
CA PRO A 240 9.01 11.41 12.65
C PRO A 240 7.67 11.33 13.37
N SER A 241 7.04 10.15 13.37
CA SER A 241 5.70 9.93 13.96
C SER A 241 5.58 10.45 15.37
N ARG A 242 6.58 10.15 16.22
CA ARG A 242 6.60 10.60 17.62
C ARG A 242 6.61 12.13 17.76
N SER A 243 7.27 12.84 16.85
CA SER A 243 7.35 14.30 16.89
C SER A 243 6.02 14.93 16.51
N ILE A 244 5.40 14.43 15.44
CA ILE A 244 4.10 14.93 14.96
C ILE A 244 3.00 14.73 15.98
N LEU A 245 2.96 13.56 16.65
CA LEU A 245 1.96 13.25 17.67
C LEU A 245 2.13 14.08 18.95
N LYS A 246 3.39 14.30 19.39
CA LYS A 246 3.65 15.04 20.63
C LYS A 246 3.46 16.54 20.49
N LYS A 247 3.77 17.09 19.31
CA LYS A 247 3.74 18.53 19.07
C LYS A 247 3.36 18.81 17.62
N PRO A 248 2.08 18.72 17.27
CA PRO A 248 1.61 19.08 15.92
C PRO A 248 1.81 20.58 15.69
N ILE A 249 2.68 20.91 14.74
CA ILE A 249 3.03 22.32 14.46
C ILE A 249 2.03 22.97 13.50
N HIS A 250 1.37 22.16 12.66
CA HIS A 250 0.41 22.64 11.67
C HIS A 250 -1.02 22.58 12.23
N PRO A 251 -1.85 23.67 12.12
CA PRO A 251 -3.22 23.70 12.65
C PRO A 251 -4.10 22.54 12.17
N TYR A 252 -3.99 22.16 10.89
CA TYR A 252 -4.74 21.04 10.31
C TYR A 252 -4.36 19.72 10.98
N THR A 253 -3.09 19.47 11.27
CA THR A 253 -2.63 18.26 11.98
C THR A 253 -3.19 18.19 13.39
N TYR A 254 -3.31 19.34 14.04
CA TYR A 254 -3.94 19.44 15.36
C TYR A 254 -5.41 19.04 15.33
N GLY A 255 -6.11 19.37 14.25
CA GLY A 255 -7.53 18.99 14.05
C GLY A 255 -7.74 17.50 13.71
N LEU A 256 -6.68 16.80 13.29
CA LEU A 256 -6.72 15.35 13.02
C LEU A 256 -6.45 14.48 14.27
N LEU A 257 -5.92 15.06 15.36
CA LEU A 257 -5.67 14.42 16.67
C LEU A 257 -6.92 14.45 17.53
#